data_ec0c588f80cc19cde591167cba6920f9
#
_entry.id   ec0c588f80cc19cde591167cba6920f9
#
_cell.length_a   1.000
_cell.length_b   1.000
_cell.length_c   1.000
_cell.angle_alpha   90.00
_cell.angle_beta   90.00
_cell.angle_gamma   90.00
#
_symmetry.space_group_name_H-M   'P 1'
#
loop_
_entity.id
_entity.type
_entity.pdbx_description
1 polymer ?
#
loop_
_entity_poly.entity_id
_entity_poly.type
_entity_poly.pdbx_seq_one_letter_code
_entity_poly.pdbx_strand_id
1 'polypeptide(L)'
;VPRPVGPPPRTDTPVWLRVLGFVLLLPAVLALLWSYVLPTLSTVRNSFYRDHLAHGEGGMPSVPGEPVGVENYERALDAGLVGHVAFALLLGLLPLVTALLAAPLLALVATRAGRXARLLTRAVLALPVAGHTPVALYLGWNFHRVDWETFHNHPRTGLVAVGAATTFGLVVAVAATAFLSALRGRTPVPNPGPSPDAGRVPGGAPPADRSPLPALLTVGGXLALGILAAALQTYTLVDLVGGGRSPDALTPLVDVVHGTFSQFFEFGPGSAVSTVLGLLLGLLGLGAAGLLLATRARIEFDGWRDAPGTSDGHRPAPVFRVLAVLGLVVLVAAYGWVIVPWLTDALPGGPGLPGDVDAVRTYVDTWLPPLPSALVGVGLAALAGFGIGALRPLGRWSELLLLPFAPWLFVGIGPLALAYYRRADELEQINSFLGLIPPSWLSVPALFAFTLLFRGQHRRWRSGGGFGRALVLPALPMFGLAVLLTWLVNAQQRLWPLLVATDREAMPATVLVPILAGQRMGATEHLLGLVLPLPVMLLFLLAFAALQVGYLDRLAIRVGRWT
;
A
#
# COMPACT_ATOMS: atom_id res chain seq x y z
N VAL A 1 -59.33 -11.52 15.39
CA VAL A 1 -58.59 -11.55 14.14
C VAL A 1 -57.32 -10.71 14.33
N PRO A 2 -56.13 -11.30 14.34
CA PRO A 2 -54.90 -10.50 14.45
C PRO A 2 -54.76 -9.62 13.22
N ARG A 3 -54.48 -8.35 13.42
CA ARG A 3 -54.19 -7.41 12.32
C ARG A 3 -52.96 -7.91 11.56
N PRO A 4 -52.99 -7.90 10.23
CA PRO A 4 -51.79 -8.26 9.47
C PRO A 4 -50.65 -7.31 9.86
N VAL A 5 -49.53 -7.90 10.26
CA VAL A 5 -48.30 -7.15 10.52
C VAL A 5 -47.89 -6.55 9.17
N GLY A 6 -47.98 -5.25 9.07
CA GLY A 6 -47.54 -4.55 7.85
C GLY A 6 -46.07 -4.87 7.55
N PRO A 7 -45.66 -4.74 6.28
CA PRO A 7 -44.27 -4.94 5.96
C PRO A 7 -43.40 -4.02 6.82
N PRO A 8 -42.23 -4.50 7.25
CA PRO A 8 -41.34 -3.67 8.08
C PRO A 8 -41.08 -2.35 7.35
N PRO A 9 -41.02 -1.25 8.06
CA PRO A 9 -40.82 0.05 7.43
C PRO A 9 -39.55 0.03 6.60
N ARG A 10 -39.68 0.43 5.34
CA ARG A 10 -38.50 0.65 4.51
C ARG A 10 -37.67 1.74 5.19
N THR A 11 -36.52 1.34 5.70
CA THR A 11 -35.57 2.29 6.31
C THR A 11 -34.83 3.04 5.21
N ASP A 12 -35.57 3.80 4.41
CA ASP A 12 -34.93 4.69 3.46
C ASP A 12 -34.12 5.72 4.23
N THR A 13 -32.86 5.89 3.85
CA THR A 13 -31.99 6.87 4.48
C THR A 13 -32.61 8.27 4.30
N PRO A 14 -32.77 9.04 5.38
CA PRO A 14 -33.32 10.38 5.26
C PRO A 14 -32.52 11.24 4.25
N VAL A 15 -33.23 12.14 3.56
CA VAL A 15 -32.63 12.98 2.52
C VAL A 15 -31.44 13.78 3.07
N TRP A 16 -31.54 14.30 4.30
CA TRP A 16 -30.44 15.08 4.88
C TRP A 16 -29.17 14.24 5.08
N LEU A 17 -29.29 12.96 5.38
CA LEU A 17 -28.12 12.05 5.49
C LEU A 17 -27.48 11.80 4.13
N ARG A 18 -28.29 11.72 3.07
CA ARG A 18 -27.75 11.58 1.70
C ARG A 18 -26.97 12.82 1.30
N VAL A 19 -27.52 14.00 1.58
CA VAL A 19 -26.83 15.27 1.32
C VAL A 19 -25.53 15.33 2.12
N LEU A 20 -25.57 14.95 3.39
CA LEU A 20 -24.37 14.91 4.22
C LEU A 20 -23.31 13.98 3.64
N GLY A 21 -23.72 12.83 3.07
CA GLY A 21 -22.80 11.91 2.39
C GLY A 21 -22.03 12.58 1.26
N PHE A 22 -22.71 13.37 0.43
CA PHE A 22 -22.06 14.14 -0.62
C PHE A 22 -21.16 15.25 -0.07
N VAL A 23 -21.61 15.92 0.99
CA VAL A 23 -20.80 16.98 1.64
C VAL A 23 -19.49 16.42 2.20
N LEU A 24 -19.55 15.24 2.84
CA LEU A 24 -18.34 14.61 3.40
C LEU A 24 -17.40 14.06 2.32
N LEU A 25 -17.92 13.81 1.13
CA LEU A 25 -17.12 13.38 -0.01
C LEU A 25 -16.33 14.55 -0.63
N LEU A 26 -16.84 15.77 -0.51
CA LEU A 26 -16.27 16.95 -1.19
C LEU A 26 -14.79 17.20 -0.86
N PRO A 27 -14.34 17.16 0.42
CA PRO A 27 -12.91 17.38 0.69
C PRO A 27 -12.00 16.35 0.00
N ALA A 28 -12.44 15.09 -0.08
CA ALA A 28 -11.67 14.06 -0.80
C ALA A 28 -11.64 14.33 -2.30
N VAL A 29 -12.74 14.84 -2.89
CA VAL A 29 -12.76 15.22 -4.31
C VAL A 29 -11.77 16.37 -4.56
N LEU A 30 -11.76 17.38 -3.68
CA LEU A 30 -10.82 18.49 -3.81
C LEU A 30 -9.36 18.00 -3.67
N ALA A 31 -9.10 17.11 -2.73
CA ALA A 31 -7.76 16.51 -2.56
C ALA A 31 -7.39 15.66 -3.77
N LEU A 32 -8.34 14.93 -4.37
CA LEU A 32 -8.11 14.17 -5.60
C LEU A 32 -7.71 15.09 -6.74
N LEU A 33 -8.46 16.18 -6.92
CA LEU A 33 -8.16 17.15 -7.98
C LEU A 33 -6.76 17.74 -7.81
N TRP A 34 -6.42 18.19 -6.61
CA TRP A 34 -5.12 18.83 -6.34
C TRP A 34 -3.96 17.83 -6.42
N SER A 35 -4.12 16.63 -5.83
CA SER A 35 -3.02 15.66 -5.67
C SER A 35 -2.84 14.75 -6.87
N TYR A 36 -3.89 14.50 -7.66
CA TYR A 36 -3.83 13.47 -8.69
C TYR A 36 -4.30 13.97 -10.06
N VAL A 37 -5.48 14.61 -10.14
CA VAL A 37 -6.04 14.98 -11.44
C VAL A 37 -5.19 16.06 -12.12
N LEU A 38 -4.92 17.16 -11.41
CA LEU A 38 -4.12 18.26 -11.98
C LEU A 38 -2.70 17.80 -12.34
N PRO A 39 -1.98 17.05 -11.47
CA PRO A 39 -0.67 16.52 -11.87
C PRO A 39 -0.75 15.56 -13.07
N THR A 40 -1.80 14.75 -13.17
CA THR A 40 -1.98 13.87 -14.33
C THR A 40 -2.17 14.69 -15.61
N LEU A 41 -3.03 15.71 -15.56
CA LEU A 41 -3.26 16.57 -16.73
C LEU A 41 -1.98 17.29 -17.13
N SER A 42 -1.21 17.78 -16.15
CA SER A 42 0.08 18.40 -16.39
C SER A 42 1.07 17.44 -17.06
N THR A 43 1.13 16.20 -16.56
CA THR A 43 2.00 15.15 -17.11
C THR A 43 1.63 14.84 -18.57
N VAL A 44 0.32 14.64 -18.82
CA VAL A 44 -0.18 14.36 -20.17
C VAL A 44 0.13 15.54 -21.11
N ARG A 45 -0.14 16.76 -20.66
CA ARG A 45 0.15 17.96 -21.45
C ARG A 45 1.64 18.02 -21.79
N ASN A 46 2.50 17.88 -20.79
CA ASN A 46 3.96 18.02 -20.98
C ASN A 46 4.54 16.93 -21.91
N SER A 47 3.86 15.80 -22.03
CA SER A 47 4.30 14.73 -22.94
C SER A 47 4.23 15.13 -24.42
N PHE A 48 3.47 16.17 -24.74
CA PHE A 48 3.32 16.67 -26.11
C PHE A 48 4.19 17.90 -26.42
N TYR A 49 5.07 18.28 -25.47
CA TYR A 49 5.90 19.48 -25.61
C TYR A 49 7.37 19.14 -25.40
N ARG A 50 8.24 19.89 -26.08
CA ARG A 50 9.69 19.91 -25.82
C ARG A 50 9.92 21.01 -24.79
N ASP A 51 10.29 20.65 -23.59
CA ASP A 51 10.41 21.57 -22.47
C ASP A 51 11.68 21.27 -21.68
N HIS A 52 12.58 22.22 -21.65
CA HIS A 52 13.87 22.09 -20.98
C HIS A 52 13.78 22.59 -19.53
N LEU A 53 14.50 21.88 -18.65
CA LEU A 53 14.76 22.37 -17.30
C LEU A 53 15.75 23.53 -17.42
N ALA A 54 15.24 24.73 -17.61
CA ALA A 54 16.07 25.92 -17.71
C ALA A 54 16.45 26.44 -16.31
N HIS A 55 17.23 25.64 -15.57
CA HIS A 55 17.85 26.10 -14.34
C HIS A 55 19.36 26.08 -14.48
N GLY A 56 19.86 26.84 -15.46
CA GLY A 56 21.25 27.23 -15.43
C GLY A 56 21.39 28.43 -14.49
N GLU A 57 22.45 28.45 -13.69
CA GLU A 57 22.89 29.65 -12.99
C GLU A 57 23.02 30.76 -14.04
N GLY A 58 22.06 31.69 -14.10
CA GLY A 58 22.11 32.74 -15.09
C GLY A 58 20.76 33.31 -15.53
N GLY A 59 19.68 32.79 -14.95
CA GLY A 59 18.37 33.43 -15.09
C GLY A 59 17.81 33.52 -16.50
N MET A 60 18.07 32.52 -17.35
CA MET A 60 17.37 32.49 -18.64
C MET A 60 15.90 32.15 -18.41
N PRO A 61 14.98 32.94 -18.96
CA PRO A 61 13.56 32.62 -18.85
C PRO A 61 13.28 31.27 -19.48
N SER A 62 12.43 30.48 -18.82
CA SER A 62 11.94 29.23 -19.40
C SER A 62 11.35 29.53 -20.78
N VAL A 63 11.98 29.01 -21.82
CA VAL A 63 11.41 29.09 -23.15
C VAL A 63 10.09 28.32 -23.14
N PRO A 64 8.98 28.93 -23.57
CA PRO A 64 7.73 28.19 -23.66
C PRO A 64 7.92 26.92 -24.46
N GLY A 65 7.48 25.79 -23.94
CA GLY A 65 7.67 24.50 -24.59
C GLY A 65 7.15 24.49 -26.01
N GLU A 66 7.95 24.00 -26.92
CA GLU A 66 7.56 23.83 -28.32
C GLU A 66 6.69 22.58 -28.44
N PRO A 67 5.49 22.68 -29.08
CA PRO A 67 4.67 21.49 -29.29
C PRO A 67 5.36 20.54 -30.28
N VAL A 68 5.47 19.25 -29.92
CA VAL A 68 6.15 18.25 -30.75
C VAL A 68 5.26 17.06 -31.08
N GLY A 69 3.97 17.15 -30.78
CA GLY A 69 3.04 16.05 -31.05
C GLY A 69 3.45 14.79 -30.30
N VAL A 70 3.58 13.67 -31.01
CA VAL A 70 3.89 12.36 -30.42
C VAL A 70 5.38 12.04 -30.37
N GLU A 71 6.24 12.97 -30.72
CA GLU A 71 7.71 12.75 -30.78
C GLU A 71 8.28 12.19 -29.48
N ASN A 72 7.81 12.67 -28.32
CA ASN A 72 8.29 12.17 -27.03
C ASN A 72 7.92 10.71 -26.79
N TYR A 73 6.79 10.27 -27.30
CA TYR A 73 6.38 8.86 -27.22
C TYR A 73 7.23 8.00 -28.15
N GLU A 74 7.54 8.49 -29.34
CA GLU A 74 8.43 7.78 -30.26
C GLU A 74 9.82 7.63 -29.65
N ARG A 75 10.35 8.70 -29.04
CA ARG A 75 11.64 8.67 -28.34
C ARG A 75 11.63 7.67 -27.17
N ALA A 76 10.54 7.60 -26.41
CA ALA A 76 10.41 6.66 -25.31
C ALA A 76 10.39 5.21 -25.82
N LEU A 77 9.66 4.94 -26.91
CA LEU A 77 9.61 3.61 -27.51
C LEU A 77 10.99 3.19 -28.06
N ASP A 78 11.67 4.11 -28.74
CA ASP A 78 13.02 3.85 -29.28
C ASP A 78 14.04 3.61 -28.15
N ALA A 79 13.83 4.24 -26.99
CA ALA A 79 14.68 4.04 -25.82
C ALA A 79 14.41 2.72 -25.09
N GLY A 80 13.37 1.97 -25.49
CA GLY A 80 13.10 0.64 -24.95
C GLY A 80 11.97 0.56 -23.96
N LEU A 81 11.02 1.48 -23.99
CA LEU A 81 9.90 1.53 -23.02
C LEU A 81 9.18 0.18 -22.88
N VAL A 82 8.88 -0.51 -23.99
CA VAL A 82 8.18 -1.80 -23.96
C VAL A 82 8.99 -2.83 -23.16
N GLY A 83 10.30 -2.90 -23.41
CA GLY A 83 11.20 -3.80 -22.68
C GLY A 83 11.29 -3.44 -21.20
N HIS A 84 11.31 -2.15 -20.88
CA HIS A 84 11.37 -1.69 -19.48
C HIS A 84 10.08 -2.01 -18.73
N VAL A 85 8.91 -1.87 -19.38
CA VAL A 85 7.62 -2.29 -18.80
C VAL A 85 7.61 -3.82 -18.58
N ALA A 86 8.05 -4.58 -19.57
CA ALA A 86 8.10 -6.04 -19.46
C ALA A 86 9.03 -6.48 -18.33
N PHE A 87 10.19 -5.83 -18.19
CA PHE A 87 11.13 -6.14 -17.10
C PHE A 87 10.52 -5.78 -15.73
N ALA A 88 9.85 -4.64 -15.62
CA ALA A 88 9.18 -4.27 -14.38
C ALA A 88 8.14 -5.33 -13.98
N LEU A 89 7.34 -5.81 -14.94
CA LEU A 89 6.37 -6.88 -14.68
C LEU A 89 7.06 -8.19 -14.27
N LEU A 90 8.22 -8.49 -14.86
CA LEU A 90 9.01 -9.67 -14.48
C LEU A 90 9.47 -9.59 -13.02
N LEU A 91 9.83 -8.40 -12.54
CA LEU A 91 10.18 -8.20 -11.13
C LEU A 91 9.01 -8.53 -10.19
N GLY A 92 7.77 -8.37 -10.67
CA GLY A 92 6.57 -8.71 -9.91
C GLY A 92 6.19 -10.19 -9.92
N LEU A 93 6.79 -11.00 -10.79
CA LEU A 93 6.34 -12.39 -11.00
C LEU A 93 6.52 -13.25 -9.76
N LEU A 94 7.71 -13.24 -9.14
CA LEU A 94 7.94 -14.03 -7.92
C LEU A 94 7.13 -13.52 -6.72
N PRO A 95 7.03 -12.20 -6.47
CA PRO A 95 6.07 -11.69 -5.48
C PRO A 95 4.63 -12.12 -5.75
N LEU A 96 4.21 -12.15 -7.01
CA LEU A 96 2.86 -12.58 -7.37
C LEU A 96 2.64 -14.06 -7.01
N VAL A 97 3.60 -14.92 -7.37
CA VAL A 97 3.55 -16.35 -7.02
C VAL A 97 3.51 -16.51 -5.49
N THR A 98 4.35 -15.77 -4.78
CA THR A 98 4.39 -15.79 -3.31
C THR A 98 3.03 -15.40 -2.71
N ALA A 99 2.42 -14.34 -3.20
CA ALA A 99 1.15 -13.84 -2.71
C ALA A 99 -0.02 -14.79 -2.99
N LEU A 100 -0.01 -15.46 -4.15
CA LEU A 100 -1.14 -16.29 -4.58
C LEU A 100 -1.01 -17.76 -4.19
N LEU A 101 0.19 -18.23 -3.82
CA LEU A 101 0.39 -19.63 -3.40
C LEU A 101 0.83 -19.72 -1.94
N ALA A 102 1.95 -19.11 -1.57
CA ALA A 102 2.49 -19.26 -0.21
C ALA A 102 1.60 -18.63 0.85
N ALA A 103 1.12 -17.42 0.61
CA ALA A 103 0.33 -16.67 1.59
C ALA A 103 -1.03 -17.35 1.90
N PRO A 104 -1.84 -17.74 0.90
CA PRO A 104 -3.10 -18.42 1.22
C PRO A 104 -2.89 -19.80 1.84
N LEU A 105 -1.81 -20.53 1.51
CA LEU A 105 -1.49 -21.79 2.17
C LEU A 105 -1.19 -21.55 3.66
N LEU A 106 -0.36 -20.53 3.96
CA LEU A 106 -0.07 -20.18 5.35
C LEU A 106 -1.35 -19.79 6.10
N ALA A 107 -2.20 -18.98 5.48
CA ALA A 107 -3.47 -18.53 6.08
C ALA A 107 -4.40 -19.72 6.35
N LEU A 108 -4.51 -20.65 5.40
CA LEU A 108 -5.35 -21.84 5.53
C LEU A 108 -4.84 -22.74 6.65
N VAL A 109 -3.54 -23.03 6.66
CA VAL A 109 -2.91 -23.88 7.68
C VAL A 109 -3.07 -23.25 9.06
N ALA A 110 -2.82 -21.94 9.19
CA ALA A 110 -2.95 -21.24 10.47
C ALA A 110 -4.40 -21.28 10.99
N THR A 111 -5.38 -21.13 10.08
CA THR A 111 -6.80 -21.19 10.44
C THR A 111 -7.17 -22.59 10.94
N ARG A 112 -6.72 -23.64 10.24
CA ARG A 112 -7.00 -25.04 10.60
C ARG A 112 -6.23 -25.53 11.83
N ALA A 113 -5.11 -24.88 12.17
CA ALA A 113 -4.31 -25.22 13.36
C ALA A 113 -4.94 -24.69 14.67
N GLY A 114 -5.95 -23.83 14.57
CA GLY A 114 -6.69 -23.32 15.72
C GLY A 114 -6.30 -21.90 16.11
N ARG A 115 -7.01 -21.40 17.11
CA ARG A 115 -6.87 -19.98 17.51
C ARG A 115 -5.45 -19.56 17.89
N UNK A 116 -4.78 -20.15 18.45
CA UNK A 116 -3.56 -19.96 18.84
C UNK A 116 -2.70 -19.76 17.86
N ALA A 117 -2.62 -20.80 17.08
CA ALA A 117 -1.74 -20.73 15.90
C ALA A 117 -2.05 -19.53 15.02
N ARG A 118 -3.33 -19.25 14.80
CA ARG A 118 -3.76 -18.11 13.98
C ARG A 118 -3.28 -16.79 14.57
N LEU A 119 -3.43 -16.58 15.88
CA LEU A 119 -3.00 -15.34 16.54
C LEU A 119 -1.48 -15.21 16.53
N LEU A 120 -0.75 -16.32 16.73
CA LEU A 120 0.71 -16.31 16.63
C LEU A 120 1.14 -15.94 15.20
N THR A 121 0.49 -16.55 14.20
CA THR A 121 0.76 -16.21 12.80
C THR A 121 0.55 -14.72 12.56
N ARG A 122 -0.57 -14.16 13.02
CA ARG A 122 -0.83 -12.72 12.87
C ARG A 122 0.23 -11.86 13.55
N ALA A 123 0.66 -12.24 14.76
CA ALA A 123 1.71 -11.48 15.45
C ALA A 123 3.04 -11.51 14.68
N VAL A 124 3.40 -12.67 14.15
CA VAL A 124 4.64 -12.83 13.36
C VAL A 124 4.56 -12.04 12.05
N LEU A 125 3.36 -11.97 11.42
CA LEU A 125 3.18 -11.18 10.19
C LEU A 125 3.40 -9.67 10.40
N ALA A 126 3.35 -9.18 11.64
CA ALA A 126 3.66 -7.78 11.93
C ALA A 126 5.15 -7.47 11.72
N LEU A 127 6.02 -8.46 11.83
CA LEU A 127 7.47 -8.24 11.78
C LEU A 127 7.95 -7.71 10.41
N PRO A 128 7.63 -8.35 9.26
CA PRO A 128 8.06 -7.80 7.98
C PRO A 128 7.42 -6.45 7.64
N VAL A 129 6.24 -6.17 8.18
CA VAL A 129 5.60 -4.86 7.97
C VAL A 129 6.35 -3.78 8.76
N ALA A 130 6.62 -4.03 10.03
CA ALA A 130 7.38 -3.08 10.87
C ALA A 130 8.80 -2.85 10.34
N GLY A 131 9.39 -3.86 9.73
CA GLY A 131 10.72 -3.78 9.14
C GLY A 131 10.73 -3.28 7.70
N HIS A 132 9.68 -2.62 7.24
CA HIS A 132 9.64 -2.07 5.88
C HIS A 132 10.68 -0.97 5.74
N THR A 133 11.80 -1.32 5.16
CA THR A 133 12.92 -0.39 4.94
C THR A 133 13.65 -0.76 3.64
N PRO A 134 13.01 -0.50 2.47
CA PRO A 134 13.61 -0.93 1.20
C PRO A 134 15.00 -0.38 0.97
N VAL A 135 15.26 0.90 1.30
CA VAL A 135 16.58 1.50 1.09
C VAL A 135 17.65 0.74 1.87
N ALA A 136 17.42 0.48 3.16
CA ALA A 136 18.41 -0.23 3.99
C ALA A 136 18.60 -1.67 3.53
N LEU A 137 17.51 -2.36 3.17
CA LEU A 137 17.59 -3.74 2.68
C LEU A 137 18.37 -3.82 1.36
N TYR A 138 18.06 -2.95 0.41
CA TYR A 138 18.74 -2.98 -0.90
C TYR A 138 20.22 -2.59 -0.77
N LEU A 139 20.54 -1.60 0.05
CA LEU A 139 21.94 -1.24 0.30
C LEU A 139 22.71 -2.36 1.00
N GLY A 140 22.08 -2.98 2.02
CA GLY A 140 22.69 -4.10 2.70
C GLY A 140 23.01 -5.25 1.75
N TRP A 141 22.08 -5.59 0.87
CA TRP A 141 22.32 -6.61 -0.14
C TRP A 141 23.38 -6.19 -1.15
N ASN A 142 23.30 -4.94 -1.61
CA ASN A 142 24.24 -4.40 -2.60
C ASN A 142 25.69 -4.51 -2.14
N PHE A 143 25.95 -4.16 -0.87
CA PHE A 143 27.31 -4.11 -0.36
C PHE A 143 27.79 -5.41 0.29
N HIS A 144 26.89 -6.28 0.77
CA HIS A 144 27.28 -7.44 1.55
C HIS A 144 26.93 -8.79 0.93
N ARG A 145 26.07 -8.85 -0.09
CA ARG A 145 25.59 -10.13 -0.62
C ARG A 145 25.60 -10.27 -2.13
N VAL A 146 25.68 -9.16 -2.87
CA VAL A 146 25.70 -9.26 -4.33
C VAL A 146 27.08 -9.70 -4.79
N ASP A 147 27.15 -10.79 -5.55
CA ASP A 147 28.33 -11.18 -6.28
C ASP A 147 28.37 -10.35 -7.56
N TRP A 148 29.21 -9.33 -7.57
CA TRP A 148 29.25 -8.34 -8.66
C TRP A 148 29.66 -8.94 -10.00
N GLU A 149 30.50 -9.96 -10.01
CA GLU A 149 30.89 -10.62 -11.28
C GLU A 149 29.68 -11.30 -11.92
N THR A 150 28.97 -12.12 -11.17
CA THR A 150 27.77 -12.82 -11.64
C THR A 150 26.66 -11.82 -11.97
N PHE A 151 26.49 -10.79 -11.12
CA PHE A 151 25.45 -9.77 -11.31
C PHE A 151 25.69 -9.00 -12.60
N HIS A 152 26.93 -8.61 -12.86
CA HIS A 152 27.28 -7.85 -14.07
C HIS A 152 26.96 -8.64 -15.35
N ASN A 153 27.18 -9.96 -15.32
CA ASN A 153 26.88 -10.84 -16.44
C ASN A 153 25.39 -11.12 -16.63
N HIS A 154 24.62 -11.11 -15.52
CA HIS A 154 23.18 -11.43 -15.54
C HIS A 154 22.37 -10.43 -14.69
N PRO A 155 22.32 -9.15 -15.09
CA PRO A 155 21.69 -8.12 -14.22
C PRO A 155 20.19 -8.31 -14.02
N ARG A 156 19.46 -8.78 -15.03
CA ARG A 156 18.02 -9.04 -14.89
C ARG A 156 17.74 -10.12 -13.86
N THR A 157 18.45 -11.24 -13.97
CA THR A 157 18.32 -12.36 -13.02
C THR A 157 18.69 -11.92 -11.61
N GLY A 158 19.77 -11.15 -11.48
CA GLY A 158 20.22 -10.62 -10.19
C GLY A 158 19.17 -9.74 -9.52
N LEU A 159 18.59 -8.81 -10.29
CA LEU A 159 17.56 -7.91 -9.76
C LEU A 159 16.27 -8.65 -9.40
N VAL A 160 15.87 -9.64 -10.21
CA VAL A 160 14.71 -10.48 -9.89
C VAL A 160 14.95 -11.23 -8.57
N ALA A 161 16.14 -11.81 -8.41
CA ALA A 161 16.48 -12.56 -7.20
C ALA A 161 16.51 -11.66 -5.96
N VAL A 162 17.19 -10.51 -6.03
CA VAL A 162 17.28 -9.57 -4.91
C VAL A 162 15.90 -9.01 -4.58
N GLY A 163 15.14 -8.61 -5.58
CA GLY A 163 13.79 -8.09 -5.40
C GLY A 163 12.87 -9.10 -4.71
N ALA A 164 12.86 -10.33 -5.20
CA ALA A 164 12.02 -11.39 -4.64
C ALA A 164 12.41 -11.71 -3.19
N ALA A 165 13.71 -11.83 -2.91
CA ALA A 165 14.19 -12.15 -1.58
C ALA A 165 13.86 -11.04 -0.57
N THR A 166 14.12 -9.78 -0.93
CA THR A 166 13.92 -8.66 -0.01
C THR A 166 12.45 -8.34 0.24
N THR A 167 11.55 -8.66 -0.70
CA THR A 167 10.12 -8.40 -0.55
C THR A 167 9.33 -9.60 -0.05
N PHE A 168 9.92 -10.79 0.01
CA PHE A 168 9.24 -12.03 0.36
C PHE A 168 8.42 -11.89 1.65
N GLY A 169 9.06 -11.45 2.74
CA GLY A 169 8.40 -11.35 4.04
C GLY A 169 7.21 -10.39 4.02
N LEU A 170 7.40 -9.22 3.40
CA LEU A 170 6.33 -8.21 3.30
C LEU A 170 5.16 -8.72 2.46
N VAL A 171 5.44 -9.35 1.32
CA VAL A 171 4.40 -9.90 0.45
C VAL A 171 3.59 -10.97 1.18
N VAL A 172 4.28 -11.90 1.88
CA VAL A 172 3.59 -12.92 2.69
C VAL A 172 2.75 -12.25 3.78
N ALA A 173 3.30 -11.25 4.47
CA ALA A 173 2.62 -10.60 5.59
C ALA A 173 1.31 -9.93 5.13
N VAL A 174 1.38 -9.14 4.07
CA VAL A 174 0.21 -8.42 3.56
C VAL A 174 -0.82 -9.40 2.99
N ALA A 175 -0.39 -10.34 2.16
CA ALA A 175 -1.30 -11.27 1.50
C ALA A 175 -1.93 -12.23 2.50
N ALA A 176 -1.16 -12.82 3.42
CA ALA A 176 -1.70 -13.74 4.42
C ALA A 176 -2.68 -13.04 5.37
N THR A 177 -2.41 -11.76 5.72
CA THR A 177 -3.34 -10.98 6.53
C THR A 177 -4.71 -10.86 5.84
N ALA A 178 -4.71 -10.55 4.54
CA ALA A 178 -5.95 -10.43 3.76
C ALA A 178 -6.66 -11.79 3.62
N PHE A 179 -5.91 -12.87 3.36
CA PHE A 179 -6.50 -14.20 3.22
C PHE A 179 -7.06 -14.71 4.55
N LEU A 180 -6.41 -14.42 5.68
CA LEU A 180 -6.96 -14.77 7.01
C LEU A 180 -8.31 -14.09 7.24
N SER A 181 -8.47 -12.85 6.79
CA SER A 181 -9.74 -12.14 6.92
C SER A 181 -10.80 -12.68 5.94
N ALA A 182 -10.38 -13.13 4.75
CA ALA A 182 -11.30 -13.78 3.81
C ALA A 182 -11.79 -15.14 4.34
N LEU A 183 -10.90 -15.91 4.98
CA LEU A 183 -11.27 -17.20 5.58
C LEU A 183 -12.19 -17.02 6.79
N ARG A 184 -12.07 -15.92 7.53
CA ARG A 184 -12.95 -15.62 8.66
C ARG A 184 -14.38 -15.33 8.19
N GLY A 185 -14.59 -14.87 6.98
CA GLY A 185 -15.93 -14.66 6.41
C GLY A 185 -16.82 -15.90 6.37
N ARG A 186 -16.26 -17.06 6.68
CA ARG A 186 -16.95 -18.35 6.74
C ARG A 186 -17.84 -18.55 7.97
N THR A 187 -17.48 -17.93 9.11
CA THR A 187 -18.18 -18.24 10.35
C THR A 187 -19.61 -17.69 10.31
N PRO A 188 -20.63 -18.52 10.55
CA PRO A 188 -21.99 -17.99 10.68
C PRO A 188 -22.03 -17.01 11.84
N VAL A 189 -22.62 -15.86 11.64
CA VAL A 189 -22.96 -14.98 12.75
C VAL A 189 -23.92 -15.79 13.64
N PRO A 190 -23.62 -15.96 14.93
CA PRO A 190 -24.57 -16.65 15.80
C PRO A 190 -25.91 -15.92 15.71
N ASN A 191 -26.93 -16.63 15.30
CA ASN A 191 -28.28 -16.11 15.31
C ASN A 191 -28.54 -15.58 16.74
N PRO A 192 -29.05 -14.38 16.93
CA PRO A 192 -29.54 -14.00 18.24
C PRO A 192 -30.54 -15.08 18.63
N GLY A 193 -30.30 -15.69 19.77
CA GLY A 193 -30.88 -16.96 20.20
C GLY A 193 -32.36 -17.15 19.92
N PRO A 194 -32.82 -18.38 19.92
CA PRO A 194 -34.20 -18.65 19.54
C PRO A 194 -35.15 -17.86 20.42
N SER A 195 -35.92 -17.02 19.78
CA SER A 195 -37.10 -16.48 20.43
C SER A 195 -37.90 -17.70 20.96
N PRO A 196 -38.32 -17.72 22.22
CA PRO A 196 -39.02 -18.89 22.76
C PRO A 196 -40.28 -19.30 22.00
N ASP A 197 -40.74 -18.44 21.10
CA ASP A 197 -41.98 -18.63 20.35
C ASP A 197 -41.82 -19.03 18.90
N ALA A 198 -40.58 -19.32 18.47
CA ALA A 198 -40.38 -19.82 17.10
C ALA A 198 -40.76 -21.29 17.03
N GLY A 199 -42.01 -21.55 16.68
CA GLY A 199 -42.47 -22.90 16.41
C GLY A 199 -41.56 -23.59 15.42
N ARG A 200 -41.16 -24.83 15.73
CA ARG A 200 -40.37 -25.70 14.86
C ARG A 200 -41.02 -25.75 13.48
N VAL A 201 -40.37 -25.17 12.49
CA VAL A 201 -40.67 -25.45 11.08
C VAL A 201 -39.83 -26.68 10.71
N PRO A 202 -40.48 -27.86 10.52
CA PRO A 202 -39.71 -29.05 10.15
C PRO A 202 -39.19 -28.85 8.72
N GLY A 203 -37.91 -29.01 8.52
CA GLY A 203 -37.31 -29.10 7.20
C GLY A 203 -36.45 -27.94 6.74
N GLY A 204 -36.07 -27.02 7.62
CA GLY A 204 -35.04 -26.03 7.28
C GLY A 204 -33.69 -26.73 7.15
N ALA A 205 -33.19 -26.88 5.94
CA ALA A 205 -31.83 -27.34 5.72
C ALA A 205 -30.88 -26.40 6.49
N PRO A 206 -29.84 -26.94 7.16
CA PRO A 206 -28.85 -26.07 7.80
C PRO A 206 -28.29 -25.12 6.75
N PRO A 207 -28.04 -23.86 7.10
CA PRO A 207 -27.48 -22.92 6.13
C PRO A 207 -26.24 -23.54 5.51
N ALA A 208 -26.28 -23.72 4.20
CA ALA A 208 -25.17 -24.31 3.46
C ALA A 208 -23.89 -23.56 3.83
N ASP A 209 -22.89 -24.30 4.29
CA ASP A 209 -21.56 -23.75 4.55
C ASP A 209 -21.13 -23.00 3.29
N ARG A 210 -21.11 -21.68 3.36
CA ARG A 210 -20.70 -20.89 2.23
C ARG A 210 -19.22 -21.09 1.97
N SER A 211 -18.92 -21.57 0.77
CA SER A 211 -17.53 -21.70 0.34
C SER A 211 -16.80 -20.37 0.49
N PRO A 212 -15.59 -20.34 1.05
CA PRO A 212 -14.78 -19.12 1.13
C PRO A 212 -14.17 -18.76 -0.23
N LEU A 213 -14.31 -19.62 -1.24
CA LEU A 213 -13.63 -19.47 -2.52
C LEU A 213 -13.90 -18.11 -3.19
N PRO A 214 -15.16 -17.61 -3.25
CA PRO A 214 -15.37 -16.29 -3.86
C PRO A 214 -14.61 -15.16 -3.16
N ALA A 215 -14.55 -15.18 -1.83
CA ALA A 215 -13.78 -14.17 -1.07
C ALA A 215 -12.28 -14.33 -1.30
N LEU A 216 -11.79 -15.56 -1.34
CA LEU A 216 -10.37 -15.84 -1.61
C LEU A 216 -9.98 -15.37 -3.02
N LEU A 217 -10.84 -15.64 -4.01
CA LEU A 217 -10.57 -15.20 -5.39
C LEU A 217 -10.62 -13.67 -5.53
N THR A 218 -11.54 -13.02 -4.82
CA THR A 218 -11.62 -11.55 -4.82
C THR A 218 -10.37 -10.95 -4.19
N VAL A 219 -9.93 -11.47 -3.05
CA VAL A 219 -8.71 -11.01 -2.37
C VAL A 219 -7.49 -11.30 -3.27
N GLY A 220 -7.41 -12.49 -3.85
CA GLY A 220 -6.33 -12.87 -4.76
C GLY A 220 -6.26 -11.93 -5.96
N GLY A 221 -7.40 -11.58 -6.54
CA GLY A 221 -7.47 -10.61 -7.63
C GLY A 221 -6.95 -9.23 -7.22
N UNK A 222 -7.25 -8.68 -6.08
CA UNK A 222 -6.86 -7.59 -5.61
C UNK A 222 -5.55 -7.50 -5.41
N LEU A 223 -4.98 -8.56 -4.80
CA LEU A 223 -3.53 -8.61 -4.57
C LEU A 223 -2.73 -8.68 -5.88
N ALA A 224 -3.21 -9.50 -6.80
CA ALA A 224 -2.52 -9.63 -8.10
C ALA A 224 -2.41 -8.28 -8.81
N LEU A 225 -3.52 -7.53 -8.89
CA LEU A 225 -3.51 -6.21 -9.53
C LEU A 225 -2.59 -5.23 -8.79
N GLY A 226 -2.62 -5.26 -7.45
CA GLY A 226 -1.76 -4.41 -6.64
C GLY A 226 -0.27 -4.74 -6.80
N ILE A 227 0.07 -6.02 -6.86
CA ILE A 227 1.48 -6.45 -7.05
C ILE A 227 1.98 -6.04 -8.43
N LEU A 228 1.15 -6.23 -9.48
CA LEU A 228 1.52 -5.78 -10.82
C LEU A 228 1.72 -4.26 -10.86
N ALA A 229 0.84 -3.52 -10.18
CA ALA A 229 0.97 -2.06 -10.10
C ALA A 229 2.24 -1.65 -9.34
N ALA A 230 2.56 -2.34 -8.24
CA ALA A 230 3.79 -2.07 -7.49
C ALA A 230 5.04 -2.39 -8.32
N ALA A 231 4.99 -3.50 -9.07
CA ALA A 231 6.09 -3.89 -9.97
C ALA A 231 6.36 -2.84 -11.04
N LEU A 232 5.31 -2.32 -11.67
CA LEU A 232 5.41 -1.26 -12.69
C LEU A 232 6.06 0.01 -12.12
N GLN A 233 5.97 0.24 -10.82
CA GLN A 233 6.51 1.42 -10.16
C GLN A 233 7.85 1.16 -9.48
N THR A 234 8.52 0.06 -9.79
CA THR A 234 9.83 -0.27 -9.21
C THR A 234 10.86 0.79 -9.60
N TYR A 235 11.43 1.43 -8.59
CA TYR A 235 12.51 2.41 -8.76
C TYR A 235 13.70 2.08 -7.85
N THR A 236 13.48 2.05 -6.54
CA THR A 236 14.55 2.00 -5.52
C THR A 236 15.45 0.77 -5.68
N LEU A 237 14.89 -0.39 -6.01
CA LEU A 237 15.67 -1.62 -6.23
C LEU A 237 16.68 -1.43 -7.36
N VAL A 238 16.21 -0.96 -8.52
CA VAL A 238 17.07 -0.80 -9.70
C VAL A 238 18.08 0.32 -9.47
N ASP A 239 17.66 1.41 -8.83
CA ASP A 239 18.53 2.55 -8.54
C ASP A 239 19.67 2.18 -7.58
N LEU A 240 19.39 1.43 -6.52
CA LEU A 240 20.38 1.11 -5.50
C LEU A 240 21.19 -0.16 -5.78
N VAL A 241 20.59 -1.15 -6.42
CA VAL A 241 21.28 -2.42 -6.71
C VAL A 241 21.80 -2.43 -8.16
N GLY A 242 20.95 -2.07 -9.12
CA GLY A 242 21.33 -2.03 -10.51
C GLY A 242 22.16 -0.81 -10.90
N GLY A 243 21.95 0.29 -10.20
CA GLY A 243 22.63 1.56 -10.45
C GLY A 243 22.31 2.21 -11.81
N GLY A 244 21.27 1.75 -12.49
CA GLY A 244 20.92 2.23 -13.84
C GLY A 244 21.99 2.01 -14.87
N ARG A 245 22.98 1.15 -14.58
CA ARG A 245 24.16 0.97 -15.44
C ARG A 245 23.94 0.00 -16.60
N SER A 246 22.95 -0.87 -16.50
CA SER A 246 22.68 -1.84 -17.57
C SER A 246 21.41 -1.42 -18.33
N PRO A 247 21.55 -1.10 -19.64
CA PRO A 247 20.35 -0.75 -20.42
C PRO A 247 19.32 -1.87 -20.50
N ASP A 248 19.74 -3.11 -20.29
CA ASP A 248 18.86 -4.27 -20.39
C ASP A 248 18.05 -4.51 -19.12
N ALA A 249 18.33 -3.78 -18.05
CA ALA A 249 17.71 -4.02 -16.74
C ALA A 249 17.15 -2.73 -16.12
N LEU A 250 16.49 -1.93 -16.95
CA LEU A 250 15.86 -0.67 -16.54
C LEU A 250 14.35 -0.85 -16.39
N THR A 251 13.76 -0.04 -15.51
CA THR A 251 12.32 0.05 -15.32
C THR A 251 11.82 1.44 -15.75
N PRO A 252 10.51 1.61 -16.02
CA PRO A 252 10.03 2.91 -16.51
C PRO A 252 10.33 4.08 -15.58
N LEU A 253 10.24 3.92 -14.27
CA LEU A 253 10.53 5.03 -13.34
C LEU A 253 12.02 5.40 -13.31
N VAL A 254 12.91 4.43 -13.52
CA VAL A 254 14.34 4.73 -13.64
C VAL A 254 14.57 5.57 -14.92
N ASP A 255 13.91 5.22 -16.01
CA ASP A 255 13.98 6.02 -17.25
C ASP A 255 13.50 7.45 -17.01
N VAL A 256 12.38 7.62 -16.30
CA VAL A 256 11.83 8.96 -16.01
C VAL A 256 12.85 9.80 -15.24
N VAL A 257 13.41 9.24 -14.17
CA VAL A 257 14.30 10.00 -13.29
C VAL A 257 15.65 10.26 -13.94
N HIS A 258 16.30 9.20 -14.46
CA HIS A 258 17.64 9.35 -15.06
C HIS A 258 17.58 10.14 -16.37
N GLY A 259 16.57 9.89 -17.20
CA GLY A 259 16.42 10.62 -18.46
C GLY A 259 16.19 12.10 -18.24
N THR A 260 15.32 12.45 -17.29
CA THR A 260 14.96 13.84 -17.03
C THR A 260 16.08 14.61 -16.31
N PHE A 261 16.65 14.03 -15.25
CA PHE A 261 17.53 14.76 -14.33
C PHE A 261 19.03 14.51 -14.54
N SER A 262 19.42 13.49 -15.32
CA SER A 262 20.83 13.16 -15.50
C SER A 262 21.34 13.30 -16.92
N GLN A 263 20.49 13.15 -17.92
CA GLN A 263 20.93 13.09 -19.31
C GLN A 263 20.53 14.32 -20.15
N PHE A 264 19.23 14.64 -20.17
CA PHE A 264 18.72 15.61 -21.15
C PHE A 264 18.16 16.88 -20.54
N PHE A 265 17.83 16.85 -19.24
CA PHE A 265 17.14 17.96 -18.57
C PHE A 265 15.88 18.40 -19.32
N GLU A 266 15.19 17.43 -19.92
CA GLU A 266 13.93 17.63 -20.65
C GLU A 266 12.80 16.89 -19.97
N PHE A 267 11.69 17.58 -19.73
CA PHE A 267 10.51 16.96 -19.11
C PHE A 267 9.66 16.15 -20.09
N GLY A 268 9.73 16.45 -21.39
CA GLY A 268 8.85 15.84 -22.39
C GLY A 268 8.90 14.32 -22.45
N PRO A 269 10.08 13.72 -22.72
CA PRO A 269 10.18 12.25 -22.80
C PRO A 269 9.82 11.56 -21.51
N GLY A 270 10.26 12.08 -20.35
CA GLY A 270 9.90 11.53 -19.05
C GLY A 270 8.39 11.61 -18.81
N SER A 271 7.77 12.71 -19.22
CA SER A 271 6.31 12.87 -19.12
C SER A 271 5.56 11.88 -19.99
N ALA A 272 6.11 11.54 -21.16
CA ALA A 272 5.51 10.53 -22.04
C ALA A 272 5.55 9.15 -21.37
N VAL A 273 6.69 8.76 -20.79
CA VAL A 273 6.82 7.50 -20.05
C VAL A 273 5.84 7.49 -18.87
N SER A 274 5.78 8.60 -18.11
CA SER A 274 4.89 8.74 -16.96
C SER A 274 3.42 8.64 -17.37
N THR A 275 3.03 9.19 -18.52
CA THR A 275 1.68 9.11 -19.06
C THR A 275 1.30 7.66 -19.37
N VAL A 276 2.17 6.92 -20.05
CA VAL A 276 1.95 5.50 -20.36
C VAL A 276 1.82 4.70 -19.05
N LEU A 277 2.75 4.94 -18.12
CA LEU A 277 2.73 4.26 -16.83
C LEU A 277 1.44 4.58 -16.05
N GLY A 278 1.03 5.84 -16.03
CA GLY A 278 -0.21 6.27 -15.39
C GLY A 278 -1.45 5.60 -16.01
N LEU A 279 -1.46 5.45 -17.34
CA LEU A 279 -2.54 4.75 -18.03
C LEU A 279 -2.61 3.28 -17.62
N LEU A 280 -1.46 2.58 -17.59
CA LEU A 280 -1.41 1.18 -17.17
C LEU A 280 -1.90 1.02 -15.72
N LEU A 281 -1.42 1.89 -14.82
CA LEU A 281 -1.83 1.86 -13.42
C LEU A 281 -3.32 2.20 -13.27
N GLY A 282 -3.81 3.15 -14.07
CA GLY A 282 -5.23 3.51 -14.07
C GLY A 282 -6.12 2.35 -14.50
N LEU A 283 -5.70 1.59 -15.51
CA LEU A 283 -6.43 0.39 -15.94
C LEU A 283 -6.44 -0.67 -14.84
N LEU A 284 -5.30 -0.88 -14.15
CA LEU A 284 -5.24 -1.82 -13.02
C LEU A 284 -6.16 -1.36 -11.88
N GLY A 285 -6.17 -0.06 -11.57
CA GLY A 285 -7.04 0.50 -10.54
C GLY A 285 -8.52 0.37 -10.87
N LEU A 286 -8.89 0.64 -12.13
CA LEU A 286 -10.26 0.44 -12.59
C LEU A 286 -10.64 -1.04 -12.54
N GLY A 287 -9.72 -1.93 -12.91
CA GLY A 287 -9.92 -3.37 -12.79
C GLY A 287 -10.18 -3.80 -11.35
N ALA A 288 -9.40 -3.27 -10.41
CA ALA A 288 -9.57 -3.57 -8.99
C ALA A 288 -10.91 -3.05 -8.47
N ALA A 289 -11.27 -1.80 -8.81
CA ALA A 289 -12.57 -1.25 -8.43
C ALA A 289 -13.72 -2.06 -9.04
N GLY A 290 -13.60 -2.42 -10.31
CA GLY A 290 -14.59 -3.27 -10.99
C GLY A 290 -14.77 -4.61 -10.30
N LEU A 291 -13.65 -5.23 -9.89
CA LEU A 291 -13.69 -6.50 -9.16
C LEU A 291 -14.43 -6.35 -7.82
N LEU A 292 -14.09 -5.30 -7.03
CA LEU A 292 -14.72 -5.07 -5.74
C LEU A 292 -16.22 -4.76 -5.88
N LEU A 293 -16.60 -4.00 -6.90
CA LEU A 293 -17.99 -3.67 -7.17
C LEU A 293 -18.78 -4.89 -7.65
N ALA A 294 -18.22 -5.66 -8.60
CA ALA A 294 -18.87 -6.84 -9.16
C ALA A 294 -19.10 -7.93 -8.10
N THR A 295 -18.11 -8.13 -7.22
CA THR A 295 -18.21 -9.14 -6.16
C THR A 295 -18.99 -8.63 -4.95
N ARG A 296 -19.33 -7.33 -4.90
CA ARG A 296 -20.01 -6.70 -3.77
C ARG A 296 -19.23 -6.92 -2.47
N ALA A 297 -17.92 -6.74 -2.54
CA ALA A 297 -17.03 -6.92 -1.42
C ALA A 297 -17.35 -5.94 -0.28
N ARG A 298 -17.17 -6.41 0.94
CA ARG A 298 -17.32 -5.59 2.14
C ARG A 298 -16.45 -6.14 3.26
N ILE A 299 -16.13 -5.29 4.21
CA ILE A 299 -15.37 -5.66 5.41
C ILE A 299 -16.32 -5.52 6.60
N GLU A 300 -16.43 -6.57 7.40
CA GLU A 300 -17.28 -6.60 8.58
C GLU A 300 -16.43 -6.80 9.83
N PHE A 301 -16.77 -6.11 10.90
CA PHE A 301 -16.09 -6.23 12.20
C PHE A 301 -16.98 -7.08 13.12
N ASP A 302 -16.46 -8.20 13.59
CA ASP A 302 -17.22 -9.17 14.37
C ASP A 302 -17.37 -8.84 15.87
N GLY A 303 -16.79 -7.73 16.32
CA GLY A 303 -16.90 -7.27 17.71
C GLY A 303 -15.71 -7.66 18.58
N TRP A 304 -15.63 -7.02 19.76
CA TRP A 304 -14.52 -7.20 20.68
C TRP A 304 -14.68 -8.40 21.61
N ARG A 305 -15.93 -8.87 21.80
CA ARG A 305 -16.21 -10.02 22.66
C ARG A 305 -16.39 -11.27 21.80
N ASP A 306 -15.64 -12.30 22.14
CA ASP A 306 -15.86 -13.60 21.52
C ASP A 306 -17.24 -14.11 21.96
N ALA A 307 -18.07 -14.46 21.01
CA ALA A 307 -19.36 -15.05 21.33
C ALA A 307 -19.13 -16.39 22.06
N PRO A 308 -19.82 -16.63 23.19
CA PRO A 308 -19.72 -17.94 23.83
C PRO A 308 -20.14 -19.03 22.82
N GLY A 309 -19.28 -20.00 22.61
CA GLY A 309 -19.59 -21.12 21.70
C GLY A 309 -18.95 -21.05 20.31
N THR A 310 -18.11 -20.05 20.04
CA THR A 310 -17.32 -20.04 18.79
C THR A 310 -16.04 -20.88 18.88
N SER A 311 -15.97 -21.82 19.83
CA SER A 311 -15.01 -22.89 19.71
C SER A 311 -15.48 -23.78 18.54
N ASP A 312 -14.77 -23.71 17.42
CA ASP A 312 -14.92 -24.72 16.38
C ASP A 312 -14.95 -26.09 17.09
N GLY A 313 -16.06 -26.78 17.02
CA GLY A 313 -16.25 -28.05 17.71
C GLY A 313 -15.33 -29.16 17.19
N HIS A 314 -14.44 -28.82 16.26
CA HIS A 314 -13.44 -29.73 15.73
C HIS A 314 -12.11 -29.46 16.43
N ARG A 315 -11.58 -30.47 17.10
CA ARG A 315 -10.21 -30.42 17.61
C ARG A 315 -9.26 -30.28 16.42
N PRO A 316 -8.41 -29.24 16.42
CA PRO A 316 -7.50 -29.06 15.28
C PRO A 316 -6.59 -30.28 15.16
N ALA A 317 -6.51 -30.84 13.95
CA ALA A 317 -5.64 -31.97 13.69
C ALA A 317 -4.18 -31.57 13.96
N PRO A 318 -3.40 -32.41 14.66
CA PRO A 318 -2.02 -32.06 15.03
C PRO A 318 -1.13 -31.74 13.82
N VAL A 319 -1.43 -32.32 12.66
CA VAL A 319 -0.66 -32.04 11.43
C VAL A 319 -0.69 -30.57 11.07
N PHE A 320 -1.84 -29.89 11.23
CA PHE A 320 -1.92 -28.46 10.89
C PHE A 320 -1.15 -27.59 11.87
N ARG A 321 -1.04 -28.02 13.16
CA ARG A 321 -0.21 -27.30 14.13
C ARG A 321 1.27 -27.41 13.76
N VAL A 322 1.73 -28.62 13.37
CA VAL A 322 3.11 -28.82 12.94
C VAL A 322 3.40 -27.98 11.69
N LEU A 323 2.50 -28.03 10.70
CA LEU A 323 2.68 -27.24 9.46
C LEU A 323 2.68 -25.74 9.73
N ALA A 324 1.85 -25.27 10.66
CA ALA A 324 1.82 -23.85 11.03
C ALA A 324 3.15 -23.43 11.67
N VAL A 325 3.66 -24.23 12.60
CA VAL A 325 4.96 -23.95 13.25
C VAL A 325 6.07 -23.94 12.20
N LEU A 326 6.10 -24.96 11.33
CA LEU A 326 7.10 -25.03 10.25
C LEU A 326 7.02 -23.81 9.33
N GLY A 327 5.82 -23.42 8.92
CA GLY A 327 5.61 -22.25 8.08
C GLY A 327 6.12 -20.98 8.73
N LEU A 328 5.86 -20.81 10.03
CA LEU A 328 6.34 -19.65 10.78
C LEU A 328 7.85 -19.66 10.95
N VAL A 329 8.44 -20.84 11.23
CA VAL A 329 9.89 -20.97 11.35
C VAL A 329 10.55 -20.61 10.02
N VAL A 330 10.02 -21.12 8.90
CA VAL A 330 10.54 -20.79 7.56
C VAL A 330 10.42 -19.29 7.29
N LEU A 331 9.28 -18.70 7.60
CA LEU A 331 9.06 -17.26 7.37
C LEU A 331 10.04 -16.42 8.21
N VAL A 332 10.16 -16.71 9.50
CA VAL A 332 11.04 -15.96 10.41
C VAL A 332 12.51 -16.15 10.01
N ALA A 333 12.90 -17.38 9.67
CA ALA A 333 14.29 -17.68 9.26
C ALA A 333 14.62 -16.97 7.93
N ALA A 334 13.73 -17.04 6.94
CA ALA A 334 13.94 -16.39 5.65
C ALA A 334 14.00 -14.88 5.81
N TYR A 335 13.06 -14.31 6.55
CA TYR A 335 13.06 -12.87 6.79
C TYR A 335 14.28 -12.43 7.61
N GLY A 336 14.62 -13.20 8.64
CA GLY A 336 15.81 -12.92 9.46
C GLY A 336 17.08 -12.92 8.63
N TRP A 337 17.22 -13.90 7.73
CA TRP A 337 18.38 -13.95 6.82
C TRP A 337 18.44 -12.69 5.93
N VAL A 338 17.28 -12.21 5.48
CA VAL A 338 17.19 -11.02 4.61
C VAL A 338 17.62 -9.77 5.37
N ILE A 339 17.22 -9.61 6.65
CA ILE A 339 17.46 -8.36 7.39
C ILE A 339 18.80 -8.32 8.11
N VAL A 340 19.59 -9.40 8.13
CA VAL A 340 20.87 -9.43 8.86
C VAL A 340 21.80 -8.27 8.46
N PRO A 341 22.00 -7.94 7.16
CA PRO A 341 22.87 -6.80 6.83
C PRO A 341 22.41 -5.47 7.44
N TRP A 342 21.09 -5.22 7.44
CA TRP A 342 20.54 -4.02 8.10
C TRP A 342 20.69 -4.12 9.62
N LEU A 343 20.35 -5.26 10.19
CA LEU A 343 20.34 -5.42 11.65
C LEU A 343 21.72 -5.23 12.25
N THR A 344 22.75 -5.79 11.64
CA THR A 344 24.14 -5.62 12.13
C THR A 344 24.58 -4.16 12.07
N ASP A 345 24.17 -3.45 11.02
CA ASP A 345 24.49 -2.03 10.90
C ASP A 345 23.67 -1.15 11.88
N ALA A 346 22.47 -1.61 12.26
CA ALA A 346 21.59 -0.86 13.16
C ALA A 346 21.98 -1.02 14.63
N LEU A 347 22.78 -2.06 14.97
CA LEU A 347 23.23 -2.26 16.34
C LEU A 347 24.35 -1.29 16.70
N PRO A 348 24.37 -0.74 17.93
CA PRO A 348 25.41 0.24 18.32
C PRO A 348 26.80 -0.39 18.44
N GLY A 349 27.86 0.38 18.17
CA GLY A 349 29.24 -0.01 18.44
C GLY A 349 30.28 0.22 17.35
N GLY A 350 30.04 1.06 16.36
CA GLY A 350 31.01 1.34 15.30
C GLY A 350 31.46 2.79 15.19
N PRO A 351 32.19 3.15 14.13
CA PRO A 351 32.60 4.53 13.93
C PRO A 351 31.38 5.45 13.80
N GLY A 352 31.43 6.60 14.40
CA GLY A 352 30.35 7.57 14.40
C GLY A 352 30.05 8.11 12.99
N LEU A 353 28.93 8.83 12.87
CA LEU A 353 28.58 9.54 11.65
C LEU A 353 29.64 10.63 11.35
N PRO A 354 29.82 10.98 10.06
CA PRO A 354 30.66 12.13 9.72
C PRO A 354 30.25 13.38 10.51
N GLY A 355 31.22 14.21 10.87
CA GLY A 355 30.97 15.40 11.70
C GLY A 355 30.07 16.45 11.04
N ASP A 356 29.90 16.37 9.72
CA ASP A 356 29.02 17.26 8.96
C ASP A 356 27.57 16.76 8.91
N VAL A 357 27.28 15.59 9.47
CA VAL A 357 25.93 15.01 9.49
C VAL A 357 25.28 15.25 10.85
N ASP A 358 24.19 16.02 10.85
CA ASP A 358 23.34 16.20 12.03
C ASP A 358 22.31 15.07 12.06
N ALA A 359 22.56 14.06 12.91
CA ALA A 359 21.69 12.89 13.02
C ALA A 359 20.26 13.26 13.44
N VAL A 360 20.12 14.23 14.35
CA VAL A 360 18.79 14.65 14.82
C VAL A 360 18.00 15.27 13.67
N ARG A 361 18.63 16.16 12.92
CA ARG A 361 17.97 16.78 11.75
C ARG A 361 17.60 15.73 10.71
N THR A 362 18.49 14.77 10.45
CA THR A 362 18.22 13.68 9.49
C THR A 362 17.01 12.85 9.94
N TYR A 363 16.90 12.52 11.23
CA TYR A 363 15.73 11.80 11.75
C TYR A 363 14.46 12.64 11.60
N VAL A 364 14.52 13.92 11.95
CA VAL A 364 13.36 14.82 11.82
C VAL A 364 12.91 14.89 10.36
N ASP A 365 13.85 15.10 9.43
CA ASP A 365 13.54 15.21 7.99
C ASP A 365 13.06 13.89 7.39
N THR A 366 13.40 12.75 8.02
CA THR A 366 12.92 11.44 7.56
C THR A 366 11.49 11.16 8.06
N TRP A 367 11.22 11.42 9.34
CA TRP A 367 10.00 10.93 9.98
C TRP A 367 8.90 11.98 10.11
N LEU A 368 9.24 13.27 10.23
CA LEU A 368 8.23 14.29 10.48
C LEU A 368 7.46 14.73 9.21
N PRO A 369 8.12 15.00 8.06
CA PRO A 369 7.38 15.48 6.89
C PRO A 369 6.30 14.53 6.36
N PRO A 370 6.47 13.19 6.39
CA PRO A 370 5.40 12.30 5.90
C PRO A 370 4.16 12.27 6.78
N LEU A 371 4.26 12.68 8.04
CA LEU A 371 3.16 12.53 9.00
C LEU A 371 1.95 13.42 8.67
N PRO A 372 2.10 14.72 8.38
CA PRO A 372 0.92 15.54 8.04
C PRO A 372 0.13 15.03 6.83
N SER A 373 0.81 14.63 5.76
CA SER A 373 0.11 14.12 4.58
C SER A 373 -0.55 12.77 4.86
N ALA A 374 0.04 11.94 5.71
CA ALA A 374 -0.58 10.68 6.13
C ALA A 374 -1.86 10.94 6.93
N LEU A 375 -1.80 11.84 7.92
CA LEU A 375 -2.96 12.17 8.75
C LEU A 375 -4.09 12.78 7.91
N VAL A 376 -3.77 13.77 7.08
CA VAL A 376 -4.78 14.42 6.24
C VAL A 376 -5.32 13.44 5.19
N GLY A 377 -4.44 12.73 4.49
CA GLY A 377 -4.84 11.82 3.41
C GLY A 377 -5.72 10.69 3.88
N VAL A 378 -5.40 10.10 5.03
CA VAL A 378 -6.22 9.04 5.63
C VAL A 378 -7.49 9.61 6.25
N GLY A 379 -7.39 10.80 6.88
CA GLY A 379 -8.55 11.48 7.46
C GLY A 379 -9.62 11.79 6.42
N LEU A 380 -9.21 12.37 5.29
CA LEU A 380 -10.13 12.66 4.18
C LEU A 380 -10.71 11.37 3.59
N ALA A 381 -9.88 10.34 3.49
CA ALA A 381 -10.33 9.02 3.02
C ALA A 381 -11.38 8.41 3.96
N ALA A 382 -11.19 8.55 5.27
CA ALA A 382 -12.15 8.04 6.26
C ALA A 382 -13.48 8.79 6.18
N LEU A 383 -13.42 10.12 6.06
CA LEU A 383 -14.64 10.94 5.92
C LEU A 383 -15.42 10.57 4.65
N ALA A 384 -14.73 10.47 3.52
CA ALA A 384 -15.36 10.11 2.26
C ALA A 384 -15.88 8.66 2.29
N GLY A 385 -15.11 7.75 2.86
CA GLY A 385 -15.53 6.36 3.03
C GLY A 385 -16.77 6.22 3.89
N PHE A 386 -16.87 7.04 4.95
CA PHE A 386 -18.07 7.11 5.79
C PHE A 386 -19.25 7.64 4.97
N GLY A 387 -19.04 8.71 4.23
CA GLY A 387 -20.09 9.27 3.38
C GLY A 387 -20.63 8.29 2.36
N ILE A 388 -19.74 7.53 1.69
CA ILE A 388 -20.15 6.55 0.68
C ILE A 388 -20.73 5.29 1.32
N GLY A 389 -20.02 4.72 2.28
CA GLY A 389 -20.33 3.38 2.80
C GLY A 389 -21.43 3.34 3.85
N ALA A 390 -21.46 4.35 4.76
CA ALA A 390 -22.43 4.38 5.85
C ALA A 390 -23.67 5.20 5.49
N LEU A 391 -23.49 6.42 4.94
CA LEU A 391 -24.61 7.31 4.62
C LEU A 391 -25.30 6.94 3.30
N ARG A 392 -24.58 6.30 2.39
CA ARG A 392 -25.10 5.71 1.16
C ARG A 392 -25.95 6.68 0.34
N PRO A 393 -25.35 7.79 -0.15
CA PRO A 393 -26.12 8.85 -0.81
C PRO A 393 -26.83 8.41 -2.10
N LEU A 394 -26.33 7.38 -2.79
CA LEU A 394 -26.96 6.81 -3.99
C LEU A 394 -27.63 5.46 -3.68
N GLY A 395 -27.91 5.18 -2.41
CA GLY A 395 -28.53 3.91 -2.01
C GLY A 395 -27.66 2.71 -2.38
N ARG A 396 -28.23 1.73 -3.07
CA ARG A 396 -27.50 0.52 -3.46
C ARG A 396 -26.35 0.77 -4.45
N TRP A 397 -26.34 1.95 -5.07
CA TRP A 397 -25.33 2.32 -6.08
C TRP A 397 -24.22 3.21 -5.50
N SER A 398 -24.19 3.42 -4.18
CA SER A 398 -23.26 4.37 -3.55
C SER A 398 -21.79 4.04 -3.82
N GLU A 399 -21.43 2.76 -3.93
CA GLU A 399 -20.06 2.35 -4.22
C GLU A 399 -19.57 2.79 -5.61
N LEU A 400 -20.48 3.13 -6.52
CA LEU A 400 -20.07 3.71 -7.81
C LEU A 400 -19.36 5.06 -7.65
N LEU A 401 -19.55 5.73 -6.51
CA LEU A 401 -18.82 6.95 -6.19
C LEU A 401 -17.31 6.74 -5.99
N LEU A 402 -16.87 5.48 -5.89
CA LEU A 402 -15.45 5.14 -5.89
C LEU A 402 -14.82 5.19 -7.29
N LEU A 403 -15.63 5.08 -8.36
CA LEU A 403 -15.09 4.99 -9.73
C LEU A 403 -14.25 6.22 -10.14
N PRO A 404 -14.63 7.46 -9.79
CA PRO A 404 -13.75 8.61 -10.10
C PRO A 404 -12.38 8.56 -9.43
N PHE A 405 -12.24 7.83 -8.32
CA PHE A 405 -10.98 7.69 -7.60
C PHE A 405 -10.18 6.48 -8.10
N ALA A 406 -10.83 5.52 -8.73
CA ALA A 406 -10.26 4.22 -9.10
C ALA A 406 -8.99 4.31 -9.98
N PRO A 407 -8.89 5.24 -10.96
CA PRO A 407 -7.67 5.31 -11.76
C PRO A 407 -6.41 5.59 -10.95
N TRP A 408 -6.55 6.19 -9.78
CA TRP A 408 -5.40 6.51 -8.92
C TRP A 408 -5.25 5.58 -7.73
N LEU A 409 -6.03 4.49 -7.67
CA LEU A 409 -5.98 3.52 -6.56
C LEU A 409 -4.56 2.99 -6.31
N PHE A 410 -3.82 2.73 -7.38
CA PHE A 410 -2.46 2.18 -7.31
C PHE A 410 -1.37 3.17 -7.71
N VAL A 411 -1.72 4.42 -8.02
CA VAL A 411 -0.75 5.42 -8.46
C VAL A 411 -0.03 6.00 -7.24
N GLY A 412 1.28 5.75 -7.18
CA GLY A 412 2.15 6.37 -6.18
C GLY A 412 2.69 7.71 -6.66
N ILE A 413 3.72 8.20 -5.97
CA ILE A 413 4.34 9.48 -6.31
C ILE A 413 5.11 9.37 -7.64
N GLY A 414 5.70 8.21 -7.94
CA GLY A 414 6.60 8.03 -9.09
C GLY A 414 6.02 8.49 -10.43
N PRO A 415 4.85 7.99 -10.86
CA PRO A 415 4.28 8.38 -12.16
C PRO A 415 3.94 9.86 -12.28
N LEU A 416 3.76 10.55 -11.17
CA LEU A 416 3.43 11.98 -11.14
C LEU A 416 4.60 12.84 -10.64
N ALA A 417 5.77 12.23 -10.46
CA ALA A 417 6.92 12.88 -9.83
C ALA A 417 7.37 14.15 -10.55
N LEU A 418 7.35 14.13 -11.90
CA LEU A 418 7.76 15.30 -12.67
C LEU A 418 6.83 16.48 -12.48
N ALA A 419 5.51 16.23 -12.47
CA ALA A 419 4.51 17.28 -12.22
C ALA A 419 4.63 17.81 -10.79
N TYR A 420 4.80 16.93 -9.82
CA TYR A 420 5.01 17.32 -8.41
C TYR A 420 6.31 18.13 -8.24
N TYR A 421 7.37 17.71 -8.90
CA TYR A 421 8.66 18.43 -8.85
C TYR A 421 8.51 19.85 -9.40
N ARG A 422 7.86 19.98 -10.54
CA ARG A 422 7.64 21.31 -11.15
C ARG A 422 6.81 22.20 -10.22
N ARG A 423 5.77 21.65 -9.60
CA ARG A 423 4.97 22.41 -8.62
C ARG A 423 5.81 22.84 -7.42
N ALA A 424 6.62 21.93 -6.87
CA ALA A 424 7.49 22.23 -5.73
C ALA A 424 8.52 23.32 -6.09
N ASP A 425 9.07 23.27 -7.30
CA ASP A 425 10.01 24.26 -7.78
C ASP A 425 9.35 25.63 -7.94
N GLU A 426 8.15 25.68 -8.53
CA GLU A 426 7.38 26.92 -8.68
C GLU A 426 7.00 27.55 -7.34
N LEU A 427 6.78 26.72 -6.32
CA LEU A 427 6.45 27.17 -4.96
C LEU A 427 7.70 27.43 -4.10
N GLU A 428 8.88 27.34 -4.69
CA GLU A 428 10.18 27.55 -4.00
C GLU A 428 10.36 26.62 -2.81
N GLN A 429 9.92 25.35 -2.94
CA GLN A 429 9.97 24.37 -1.86
C GLN A 429 11.14 23.39 -1.96
N ILE A 430 11.99 23.51 -2.99
CA ILE A 430 13.18 22.66 -3.14
C ILE A 430 14.13 22.96 -1.98
N ASN A 431 14.69 21.92 -1.37
CA ASN A 431 15.57 22.00 -0.21
C ASN A 431 14.91 22.62 1.02
N SER A 432 13.60 22.44 1.17
CA SER A 432 12.85 22.92 2.33
C SER A 432 12.10 21.79 3.01
N PHE A 433 11.73 22.00 4.27
CA PHE A 433 10.90 21.05 5.02
C PHE A 433 9.56 20.83 4.33
N LEU A 434 8.94 21.91 3.82
CA LEU A 434 7.65 21.81 3.14
C LEU A 434 7.73 20.96 1.86
N GLY A 435 8.85 21.05 1.15
CA GLY A 435 9.07 20.24 -0.05
C GLY A 435 9.20 18.75 0.24
N LEU A 436 9.67 18.39 1.43
CA LEU A 436 9.79 16.99 1.85
C LEU A 436 8.43 16.35 2.15
N ILE A 437 7.39 17.14 2.44
CA ILE A 437 6.06 16.60 2.69
C ILE A 437 5.56 15.92 1.40
N PRO A 438 5.20 14.64 1.43
CA PRO A 438 4.72 13.96 0.22
C PRO A 438 3.54 14.72 -0.40
N PRO A 439 3.55 14.92 -1.72
CA PRO A 439 2.55 15.80 -2.36
C PRO A 439 1.17 15.19 -2.54
N SER A 440 0.91 14.01 -2.03
CA SER A 440 -0.41 13.37 -2.12
C SER A 440 -1.18 13.57 -0.81
N TRP A 441 -2.30 14.30 -0.89
CA TRP A 441 -3.12 14.67 0.25
C TRP A 441 -4.40 13.84 0.36
N LEU A 442 -4.46 12.70 -0.35
CA LEU A 442 -5.55 11.74 -0.25
C LEU A 442 -4.98 10.33 -0.39
N SER A 443 -5.31 9.46 0.57
CA SER A 443 -4.99 8.04 0.45
C SER A 443 -6.16 7.33 -0.24
N VAL A 444 -6.05 7.11 -1.55
CA VAL A 444 -7.11 6.41 -2.31
C VAL A 444 -7.27 4.97 -1.82
N PRO A 445 -6.20 4.18 -1.54
CA PRO A 445 -6.40 2.85 -0.96
C PRO A 445 -7.16 2.88 0.37
N ALA A 446 -6.88 3.85 1.24
CA ALA A 446 -7.61 3.99 2.50
C ALA A 446 -9.09 4.32 2.25
N LEU A 447 -9.38 5.16 1.25
CA LEU A 447 -10.77 5.47 0.87
C LEU A 447 -11.55 4.19 0.51
N PHE A 448 -10.94 3.32 -0.30
CA PHE A 448 -11.56 2.04 -0.64
C PHE A 448 -11.75 1.18 0.61
N ALA A 449 -10.73 1.06 1.46
CA ALA A 449 -10.82 0.24 2.68
C ALA A 449 -11.92 0.74 3.62
N PHE A 450 -11.98 2.07 3.86
CA PHE A 450 -13.01 2.65 4.72
C PHE A 450 -14.41 2.49 4.12
N THR A 451 -14.56 2.65 2.81
CA THR A 451 -15.84 2.45 2.14
C THR A 451 -16.33 1.00 2.35
N LEU A 452 -15.46 0.02 2.16
CA LEU A 452 -15.79 -1.39 2.36
C LEU A 452 -16.16 -1.68 3.83
N LEU A 453 -15.43 -1.08 4.77
CA LEU A 453 -15.70 -1.25 6.20
C LEU A 453 -17.04 -0.63 6.59
N PHE A 454 -17.27 0.63 6.22
CA PHE A 454 -18.54 1.30 6.57
C PHE A 454 -19.73 0.66 5.87
N ARG A 455 -19.54 0.17 4.65
CA ARG A 455 -20.56 -0.63 3.96
C ARG A 455 -20.90 -1.89 4.76
N GLY A 456 -19.89 -2.59 5.24
CA GLY A 456 -20.07 -3.82 6.01
C GLY A 456 -20.78 -3.59 7.34
N GLN A 457 -20.54 -2.42 7.95
CA GLN A 457 -21.13 -2.06 9.25
C GLN A 457 -22.47 -1.32 9.14
N HIS A 458 -22.88 -0.91 7.94
CA HIS A 458 -24.09 -0.12 7.70
C HIS A 458 -25.33 -0.81 8.27
N ARG A 459 -25.49 -2.12 8.06
CA ARG A 459 -26.64 -2.88 8.56
C ARG A 459 -26.73 -2.88 10.09
N ARG A 460 -25.59 -3.10 10.75
CA ARG A 460 -25.54 -3.10 12.24
C ARG A 460 -25.95 -1.75 12.79
N TRP A 461 -25.52 -0.67 12.13
CA TRP A 461 -25.92 0.67 12.53
C TRP A 461 -27.42 0.90 12.32
N ARG A 462 -27.93 0.55 11.13
CA ARG A 462 -29.34 0.81 10.80
C ARG A 462 -30.32 -0.12 11.53
N SER A 463 -29.88 -1.25 12.04
CA SER A 463 -30.72 -2.18 12.80
C SER A 463 -30.75 -1.85 14.31
N GLY A 464 -30.31 -0.66 14.71
CA GLY A 464 -30.38 -0.20 16.10
C GLY A 464 -29.06 -0.25 16.85
N GLY A 465 -27.96 -0.60 16.20
CA GLY A 465 -26.63 -0.46 16.79
C GLY A 465 -26.30 1.01 16.99
N GLY A 466 -25.74 1.37 18.13
CA GLY A 466 -25.33 2.75 18.39
C GLY A 466 -24.25 3.20 17.40
N PHE A 467 -24.27 4.48 17.03
CA PHE A 467 -23.30 5.06 16.10
C PHE A 467 -21.85 4.75 16.52
N GLY A 468 -21.55 4.93 17.81
CA GLY A 468 -20.20 4.67 18.33
C GLY A 468 -19.78 3.21 18.20
N ARG A 469 -20.67 2.27 18.57
CA ARG A 469 -20.34 0.83 18.54
C ARG A 469 -20.32 0.25 17.14
N ALA A 470 -21.23 0.70 16.28
CA ALA A 470 -21.38 0.11 14.96
C ALA A 470 -20.38 0.71 13.95
N LEU A 471 -20.04 1.98 14.08
CA LEU A 471 -19.25 2.69 13.06
C LEU A 471 -17.91 3.21 13.60
N VAL A 472 -17.90 3.92 14.74
CA VAL A 472 -16.68 4.57 15.25
C VAL A 472 -15.67 3.54 15.76
N LEU A 473 -16.11 2.60 16.61
CA LEU A 473 -15.20 1.60 17.20
C LEU A 473 -14.52 0.72 16.13
N PRO A 474 -15.23 0.25 15.09
CA PRO A 474 -14.53 -0.48 14.03
C PRO A 474 -13.62 0.39 13.17
N ALA A 475 -13.92 1.68 13.03
CA ALA A 475 -13.16 2.59 12.16
C ALA A 475 -11.89 3.13 12.80
N LEU A 476 -11.86 3.32 14.13
CA LEU A 476 -10.69 3.92 14.80
C LEU A 476 -9.41 3.09 14.63
N PRO A 477 -9.41 1.75 14.87
CA PRO A 477 -8.19 0.98 14.63
C PRO A 477 -7.81 0.93 13.15
N MET A 478 -8.78 0.94 12.24
CA MET A 478 -8.50 1.03 10.80
C MET A 478 -7.80 2.36 10.47
N PHE A 479 -8.26 3.45 11.08
CA PHE A 479 -7.61 4.76 10.91
C PHE A 479 -6.17 4.70 11.40
N GLY A 480 -5.94 4.16 12.60
CA GLY A 480 -4.59 4.00 13.15
C GLY A 480 -3.70 3.16 12.24
N LEU A 481 -4.22 2.02 11.76
CA LEU A 481 -3.48 1.15 10.85
C LEU A 481 -3.11 1.88 9.55
N ALA A 482 -4.08 2.56 8.94
CA ALA A 482 -3.87 3.26 7.67
C ALA A 482 -2.87 4.41 7.82
N VAL A 483 -2.95 5.17 8.93
CA VAL A 483 -1.99 6.27 9.20
C VAL A 483 -0.59 5.69 9.41
N LEU A 484 -0.45 4.65 10.24
CA LEU A 484 0.86 4.05 10.52
C LEU A 484 1.50 3.47 9.26
N LEU A 485 0.71 2.77 8.43
CA LEU A 485 1.22 2.21 7.17
C LEU A 485 1.64 3.32 6.20
N THR A 486 0.79 4.33 6.02
CA THR A 486 1.09 5.46 5.12
C THR A 486 2.33 6.22 5.60
N TRP A 487 2.40 6.48 6.90
CA TRP A 487 3.55 7.17 7.51
C TRP A 487 4.85 6.38 7.29
N LEU A 488 4.84 5.08 7.62
CA LEU A 488 6.02 4.23 7.47
C LEU A 488 6.48 4.14 6.01
N VAL A 489 5.54 3.88 5.08
CA VAL A 489 5.87 3.75 3.66
C VAL A 489 6.44 5.06 3.12
N ASN A 490 5.83 6.20 3.47
CA ASN A 490 6.30 7.50 3.00
C ASN A 490 7.64 7.90 3.63
N ALA A 491 7.86 7.56 4.91
CA ALA A 491 9.15 7.84 5.57
C ALA A 491 10.30 7.02 4.96
N GLN A 492 9.99 5.84 4.40
CA GLN A 492 10.98 4.97 3.79
C GLN A 492 11.11 5.19 2.28
N GLN A 493 10.39 6.15 1.72
CA GLN A 493 10.42 6.42 0.29
C GLN A 493 11.70 7.17 -0.09
N ARG A 494 12.30 6.77 -1.23
CA ARG A 494 13.52 7.40 -1.72
C ARG A 494 13.27 8.39 -2.86
N LEU A 495 12.35 8.06 -3.78
CA LEU A 495 12.20 8.80 -5.03
C LEU A 495 11.89 10.28 -4.80
N TRP A 496 10.88 10.59 -3.99
CA TRP A 496 10.44 11.97 -3.82
C TRP A 496 11.51 12.83 -3.12
N PRO A 497 12.03 12.42 -1.95
CA PRO A 497 13.09 13.25 -1.34
C PRO A 497 14.36 13.36 -2.21
N LEU A 498 14.66 12.36 -3.04
CA LEU A 498 15.80 12.43 -3.95
C LEU A 498 15.66 13.61 -4.93
N LEU A 499 14.44 13.90 -5.37
CA LEU A 499 14.19 15.00 -6.30
C LEU A 499 14.20 16.38 -5.61
N VAL A 500 13.67 16.48 -4.40
CA VAL A 500 13.46 17.79 -3.75
C VAL A 500 14.51 18.15 -2.70
N ALA A 501 15.40 17.23 -2.33
CA ALA A 501 16.46 17.47 -1.35
C ALA A 501 17.81 17.27 -2.02
N THR A 502 18.34 18.32 -2.63
CA THR A 502 19.64 18.29 -3.31
C THR A 502 20.78 18.73 -2.39
N ASP A 503 20.50 19.58 -1.39
CA ASP A 503 21.49 19.99 -0.41
C ASP A 503 21.60 18.94 0.71
N ARG A 504 22.83 18.54 1.03
CA ARG A 504 23.07 17.46 2.01
C ARG A 504 22.35 17.69 3.35
N GLU A 505 22.28 18.94 3.80
CA GLU A 505 21.63 19.31 5.06
C GLU A 505 20.11 19.10 5.04
N ALA A 506 19.50 19.11 3.85
CA ALA A 506 18.05 18.94 3.69
C ALA A 506 17.66 17.49 3.43
N MET A 507 18.63 16.59 3.26
CA MET A 507 18.37 15.19 2.86
C MET A 507 17.86 14.35 4.03
N PRO A 508 16.71 13.66 3.86
CA PRO A 508 16.35 12.59 4.80
C PRO A 508 17.28 11.37 4.63
N ALA A 509 17.17 10.43 5.55
CA ALA A 509 18.06 9.26 5.59
C ALA A 509 18.00 8.42 4.31
N THR A 510 16.85 8.31 3.68
CA THR A 510 16.69 7.51 2.45
C THR A 510 17.50 8.05 1.26
N VAL A 511 17.85 9.34 1.29
CA VAL A 511 18.69 9.97 0.27
C VAL A 511 20.14 10.05 0.73
N LEU A 512 20.35 10.48 1.98
CA LEU A 512 21.70 10.72 2.53
C LEU A 512 22.50 9.42 2.68
N VAL A 513 21.89 8.36 3.21
CA VAL A 513 22.61 7.11 3.52
C VAL A 513 23.21 6.46 2.28
N PRO A 514 22.51 6.34 1.13
CA PRO A 514 23.16 5.83 -0.07
C PRO A 514 24.38 6.65 -0.53
N ILE A 515 24.33 7.96 -0.39
CA ILE A 515 25.45 8.84 -0.75
C ILE A 515 26.65 8.57 0.17
N LEU A 516 26.41 8.52 1.48
CA LEU A 516 27.48 8.26 2.46
C LEU A 516 28.10 6.88 2.30
N ALA A 517 27.27 5.86 2.04
CA ALA A 517 27.73 4.49 1.81
C ALA A 517 28.60 4.41 0.56
N GLY A 518 28.23 5.11 -0.49
CA GLY A 518 29.02 5.20 -1.72
C GLY A 518 30.37 5.89 -1.48
N GLN A 519 30.39 6.99 -0.71
CA GLN A 519 31.61 7.71 -0.38
C GLN A 519 32.56 6.89 0.50
N ARG A 520 32.04 5.98 1.31
CA ARG A 520 32.85 5.08 2.14
C ARG A 520 33.25 3.80 1.42
N MET A 521 33.14 3.77 0.11
CA MET A 521 33.51 2.61 -0.73
C MET A 521 32.77 1.32 -0.30
N GLY A 522 31.49 1.48 0.02
CA GLY A 522 30.63 0.35 0.38
C GLY A 522 30.56 0.03 1.87
N ALA A 523 31.27 0.73 2.74
CA ALA A 523 31.15 0.53 4.17
C ALA A 523 29.84 1.14 4.66
N THR A 524 28.96 0.29 5.20
CA THR A 524 27.64 0.72 5.67
C THR A 524 27.52 0.77 7.19
N GLU A 525 28.61 0.53 7.91
CA GLU A 525 28.60 0.44 9.38
C GLU A 525 27.85 1.60 10.02
N HIS A 526 26.78 1.26 10.73
CA HIS A 526 25.87 2.18 11.44
C HIS A 526 25.07 3.14 10.57
N LEU A 527 25.28 3.16 9.24
CA LEU A 527 24.51 4.03 8.34
C LEU A 527 23.09 3.52 8.14
N LEU A 528 22.93 2.21 8.00
CA LEU A 528 21.60 1.64 7.71
C LEU A 528 20.62 1.85 8.87
N GLY A 529 21.13 1.98 10.09
CA GLY A 529 20.31 2.32 11.25
C GLY A 529 19.73 3.73 11.23
N LEU A 530 20.29 4.65 10.43
CA LEU A 530 19.70 5.97 10.25
C LEU A 530 18.39 5.89 9.45
N VAL A 531 18.31 4.95 8.52
CA VAL A 531 17.11 4.80 7.66
C VAL A 531 15.93 4.31 8.48
N LEU A 532 16.15 3.26 9.28
CA LEU A 532 15.13 2.74 10.19
C LEU A 532 15.83 2.40 11.52
N PRO A 533 15.76 3.31 12.51
CA PRO A 533 16.34 3.03 13.82
C PRO A 533 15.63 1.86 14.51
N LEU A 534 16.40 1.04 15.22
CA LEU A 534 15.86 -0.13 15.90
C LEU A 534 14.72 0.20 16.87
N PRO A 535 14.81 1.27 17.71
CA PRO A 535 13.68 1.64 18.57
C PRO A 535 12.42 1.98 17.79
N VAL A 536 12.54 2.67 16.66
CA VAL A 536 11.39 3.01 15.80
C VAL A 536 10.75 1.74 15.22
N MET A 537 11.57 0.80 14.73
CA MET A 537 11.07 -0.48 14.25
C MET A 537 10.32 -1.23 15.35
N LEU A 538 10.85 -1.24 16.58
CA LEU A 538 10.20 -1.94 17.71
C LEU A 538 8.85 -1.30 18.05
N LEU A 539 8.73 0.03 17.99
CA LEU A 539 7.45 0.71 18.21
C LEU A 539 6.43 0.33 17.13
N PHE A 540 6.84 0.34 15.85
CA PHE A 540 5.96 -0.11 14.77
C PHE A 540 5.58 -1.58 14.91
N LEU A 541 6.54 -2.43 15.34
CA LEU A 541 6.28 -3.86 15.55
C LEU A 541 5.22 -4.07 16.63
N LEU A 542 5.32 -3.36 17.75
CA LEU A 542 4.34 -3.46 18.82
C LEU A 542 2.97 -2.99 18.35
N ALA A 543 2.92 -1.86 17.64
CA ALA A 543 1.66 -1.30 17.13
C ALA A 543 1.01 -2.25 16.12
N PHE A 544 1.78 -2.74 15.15
CA PHE A 544 1.24 -3.65 14.11
C PHE A 544 0.86 -5.01 14.71
N ALA A 545 1.63 -5.54 15.67
CA ALA A 545 1.27 -6.79 16.34
C ALA A 545 -0.03 -6.64 17.12
N ALA A 546 -0.19 -5.52 17.84
CA ALA A 546 -1.43 -5.23 18.57
C ALA A 546 -2.62 -5.14 17.61
N LEU A 547 -2.45 -4.45 16.47
CA LEU A 547 -3.50 -4.34 15.46
C LEU A 547 -3.82 -5.68 14.81
N GLN A 548 -2.80 -6.49 14.51
CA GLN A 548 -2.99 -7.81 13.91
C GLN A 548 -3.79 -8.73 14.83
N VAL A 549 -3.39 -8.80 16.11
CA VAL A 549 -4.00 -9.73 17.07
C VAL A 549 -5.32 -9.19 17.61
N GLY A 550 -5.37 -7.90 17.93
CA GLY A 550 -6.53 -7.30 18.60
C GLY A 550 -7.64 -6.86 17.65
N TYR A 551 -7.28 -6.47 16.43
CA TYR A 551 -8.24 -5.86 15.52
C TYR A 551 -8.41 -6.65 14.21
N LEU A 552 -7.33 -6.90 13.47
CA LEU A 552 -7.43 -7.53 12.14
C LEU A 552 -7.95 -8.98 12.24
N ASP A 553 -7.70 -9.67 13.36
CA ASP A 553 -8.26 -11.00 13.57
C ASP A 553 -9.78 -10.99 13.68
N ARG A 554 -10.37 -9.82 13.90
CA ARG A 554 -11.82 -9.64 14.04
C ARG A 554 -12.49 -9.11 12.78
N LEU A 555 -11.71 -8.83 11.73
CA LEU A 555 -12.24 -8.40 10.45
C LEU A 555 -12.50 -9.60 9.54
N ALA A 556 -13.67 -9.60 8.94
CA ALA A 556 -14.06 -10.59 7.93
C ALA A 556 -14.28 -9.90 6.59
N ILE A 557 -13.69 -10.44 5.53
CA ILE A 557 -13.95 -9.98 4.16
C ILE A 557 -15.05 -10.89 3.59
N ARG A 558 -16.14 -10.27 3.17
CA ARG A 558 -17.31 -10.99 2.63
C ARG A 558 -17.66 -10.45 1.25
N VAL A 559 -18.19 -11.34 0.42
CA VAL A 559 -18.61 -11.03 -0.94
C VAL A 559 -20.04 -11.51 -1.15
N GLY A 560 -20.70 -10.99 -2.19
CA GLY A 560 -22.04 -11.39 -2.56
C GLY A 560 -23.13 -10.56 -1.88
N ARG A 561 -24.38 -10.90 -2.21
CA ARG A 561 -25.55 -10.21 -1.68
C ARG A 561 -25.70 -10.46 -0.17
N TRP A 562 -26.27 -9.48 0.51
CA TRP A 562 -26.75 -9.68 1.88
C TRP A 562 -27.87 -10.72 1.83
N THR A 563 -27.83 -11.73 2.67
CA THR A 563 -28.92 -12.69 2.88
C THR A 563 -29.66 -12.34 4.16
#